data_ffc5ff4865c495910eb19ebe025fcdfa
#
_entry.id   ffc5ff4865c495910eb19ebe025fcdfa
#
_cell.length_a   1.000
_cell.length_b   1.000
_cell.length_c   1.000
_cell.angle_alpha   90.00
_cell.angle_beta   90.00
_cell.angle_gamma   90.00
#
_symmetry.space_group_name_H-M   'P 1'
#
loop_
_entity.id
_entity.type
_entity.pdbx_description
1 polymer ?
#
loop_
_entity_poly.entity_id
_entity_poly.type
_entity_poly.pdbx_seq_one_letter_code
_entity_poly.pdbx_strand_id
1 'polypeptide(L)'
;MTIIIIFVFGSSVYSYALFVERNNSSISQNSSQGDWLLADNYDRKGYRYENFLRKKDSLKILKQVYQQLMNIKNIDYYEISNQDFIYTKKFQGSKSVINGKGNQKIDDVLITPLKSMQVSELYAKRQNLDQSIQTGEFFKRSAYKKTSNQIVPVVAGANYKHIFKLNSIVENSYLATKNIRCKIIGFLDKKTNVKVDEEIINLDNYLIMPSIKLSPQDTLDFKQILLSDKCEGYLHYDNKNEYHQVVQQVKRIVKETGYEYIIPPEEKHNLYNLSIGQTFLIFLSSALAFLLVIRKLYRDYIIKTEKGLFFVTFKNLTVYLGWLFSAFVISQGILLALYKKHQNIFIRTRLTTVLFFLAVGCYLTLLSVLRWKKED
;
A
#
# COMPACT_ATOMS: atom_id res chain seq x y z
N MET A 1 -39.78 14.10 -4.12
CA MET A 1 -38.57 14.38 -4.88
C MET A 1 -37.42 14.90 -3.98
N THR A 2 -37.60 15.97 -3.23
CA THR A 2 -36.59 16.61 -2.36
C THR A 2 -35.94 15.65 -1.36
N ILE A 3 -36.73 14.77 -0.73
CA ILE A 3 -36.25 13.83 0.32
C ILE A 3 -35.37 12.73 -0.26
N ILE A 4 -35.67 12.27 -1.48
CA ILE A 4 -34.83 11.26 -2.18
C ILE A 4 -33.49 11.89 -2.54
N ILE A 5 -33.47 13.13 -2.98
CA ILE A 5 -32.25 13.87 -3.29
C ILE A 5 -31.38 14.02 -2.02
N ILE A 6 -31.97 14.36 -0.88
CA ILE A 6 -31.26 14.50 0.39
C ILE A 6 -30.68 13.15 0.84
N PHE A 7 -31.42 12.05 0.70
CA PHE A 7 -30.94 10.72 1.08
C PHE A 7 -29.78 10.25 0.18
N VAL A 8 -29.91 10.44 -1.14
CA VAL A 8 -28.86 10.09 -2.11
C VAL A 8 -27.60 10.92 -1.89
N PHE A 9 -27.79 12.22 -1.68
CA PHE A 9 -26.67 13.13 -1.40
C PHE A 9 -26.01 12.79 -0.06
N GLY A 10 -26.79 12.54 0.99
CA GLY A 10 -26.28 12.14 2.32
C GLY A 10 -25.51 10.82 2.29
N SER A 11 -26.01 9.80 1.57
CA SER A 11 -25.29 8.53 1.43
C SER A 11 -24.01 8.65 0.61
N SER A 12 -23.99 9.51 -0.39
CA SER A 12 -22.79 9.78 -1.21
C SER A 12 -21.73 10.54 -0.42
N VAL A 13 -22.13 11.54 0.37
CA VAL A 13 -21.25 12.29 1.26
C VAL A 13 -20.69 11.40 2.37
N TYR A 14 -21.51 10.52 2.94
CA TYR A 14 -21.08 9.55 3.95
C TYR A 14 -20.04 8.56 3.37
N SER A 15 -20.32 7.98 2.21
CA SER A 15 -19.37 7.07 1.53
C SER A 15 -18.06 7.77 1.19
N TYR A 16 -18.13 9.05 0.82
CA TYR A 16 -16.94 9.87 0.59
C TYR A 16 -16.17 10.17 1.87
N ALA A 17 -16.86 10.51 2.95
CA ALA A 17 -16.25 10.78 4.24
C ALA A 17 -15.51 9.54 4.78
N LEU A 18 -16.13 8.35 4.70
CA LEU A 18 -15.49 7.08 5.06
C LEU A 18 -14.27 6.77 4.17
N PHE A 19 -14.34 7.12 2.89
CA PHE A 19 -13.22 6.99 1.97
C PHE A 19 -12.05 7.89 2.36
N VAL A 20 -12.33 9.16 2.64
CA VAL A 20 -11.31 10.15 3.07
C VAL A 20 -10.72 9.75 4.41
N GLU A 21 -11.54 9.32 5.38
CA GLU A 21 -11.08 8.85 6.69
C GLU A 21 -10.17 7.63 6.56
N ARG A 22 -10.50 6.68 5.71
CA ARG A 22 -9.71 5.47 5.49
C ARG A 22 -8.40 5.71 4.74
N ASN A 23 -8.39 6.65 3.79
CA ASN A 23 -7.16 7.08 3.12
C ASN A 23 -6.29 7.97 4.02
N ASN A 24 -6.90 8.78 4.86
CA ASN A 24 -6.17 9.59 5.85
C ASN A 24 -5.66 8.72 7.01
N SER A 25 -6.34 7.65 7.39
CA SER A 25 -5.84 6.71 8.41
C SER A 25 -4.65 5.89 7.94
N SER A 26 -4.46 5.72 6.64
CA SER A 26 -3.24 5.14 6.08
C SER A 26 -2.07 6.14 5.97
N ILE A 27 -2.34 7.46 6.07
CA ILE A 27 -1.34 8.53 5.89
C ILE A 27 -1.15 9.34 7.18
N SER A 28 -2.15 9.45 8.01
CA SER A 28 -2.10 10.20 9.25
C SER A 28 -2.77 9.45 10.35
N GLN A 29 -2.15 8.46 10.82
CA GLN A 29 -2.37 8.25 12.22
C GLN A 29 -1.63 9.37 12.94
N ASN A 30 -2.21 9.83 14.03
CA ASN A 30 -1.66 10.71 15.06
C ASN A 30 -0.34 10.17 15.67
N SER A 31 0.52 9.53 14.88
CA SER A 31 1.85 9.16 15.28
C SER A 31 2.68 10.43 15.24
N SER A 32 2.98 10.93 16.42
CA SER A 32 3.99 11.96 16.59
C SER A 32 5.33 11.57 15.97
N GLN A 33 5.49 10.33 15.57
CA GLN A 33 6.71 9.73 15.04
C GLN A 33 6.36 8.70 13.97
N GLY A 34 7.12 8.66 12.88
CA GLY A 34 6.89 7.70 11.79
C GLY A 34 7.99 7.66 10.74
N ASP A 35 7.77 6.79 9.78
CA ASP A 35 8.63 6.62 8.62
C ASP A 35 7.83 6.91 7.35
N TRP A 36 8.33 7.75 6.48
CA TRP A 36 7.73 8.01 5.18
C TRP A 36 8.51 7.29 4.09
N LEU A 37 7.86 6.31 3.44
CA LEU A 37 8.39 5.66 2.26
C LEU A 37 8.41 6.64 1.07
N LEU A 38 9.59 6.92 0.56
CA LEU A 38 9.78 7.62 -0.70
C LEU A 38 9.57 6.66 -1.85
N ALA A 39 8.43 6.77 -2.50
CA ALA A 39 8.15 6.05 -3.74
C ALA A 39 8.32 6.99 -4.94
N ASP A 40 8.97 6.51 -5.98
CA ASP A 40 9.03 7.26 -7.24
C ASP A 40 7.66 7.29 -7.94
N ASN A 41 7.46 8.30 -8.79
CA ASN A 41 6.26 8.44 -9.61
C ASN A 41 6.41 7.83 -11.01
N TYR A 42 7.44 7.00 -11.21
CA TYR A 42 7.62 6.29 -12.46
C TYR A 42 6.87 4.95 -12.41
N ASP A 43 6.07 4.70 -13.44
CA ASP A 43 5.47 3.38 -13.59
C ASP A 43 6.54 2.38 -14.04
N ARG A 44 7.06 1.60 -13.09
CA ARG A 44 8.10 0.57 -13.36
C ARG A 44 7.63 -0.56 -14.28
N LYS A 45 6.33 -0.71 -14.47
CA LYS A 45 5.75 -1.66 -15.44
C LYS A 45 5.45 -1.01 -16.80
N GLY A 46 5.68 0.29 -16.92
CA GLY A 46 5.36 1.08 -18.10
C GLY A 46 6.56 1.82 -18.68
N TYR A 47 6.32 2.54 -19.78
CA TYR A 47 7.36 3.24 -20.53
C TYR A 47 8.01 4.42 -19.80
N ARG A 48 7.40 4.95 -18.72
CA ARG A 48 7.91 6.16 -18.06
C ARG A 48 9.24 5.92 -17.38
N TYR A 49 9.41 4.80 -16.67
CA TYR A 49 10.66 4.43 -16.03
C TYR A 49 11.78 4.17 -17.06
N GLU A 50 11.49 3.38 -18.09
CA GLU A 50 12.45 3.13 -19.17
C GLU A 50 12.86 4.42 -19.88
N ASN A 51 11.90 5.30 -20.18
CA ASN A 51 12.19 6.59 -20.80
C ASN A 51 13.06 7.48 -19.90
N PHE A 52 12.87 7.43 -18.59
CA PHE A 52 13.75 8.11 -17.66
C PHE A 52 15.17 7.54 -17.72
N LEU A 53 15.34 6.22 -17.66
CA LEU A 53 16.65 5.57 -17.68
C LEU A 53 17.42 5.82 -18.99
N ARG A 54 16.72 5.97 -20.12
CA ARG A 54 17.33 6.29 -21.44
C ARG A 54 17.82 7.73 -21.57
N LYS A 55 17.47 8.64 -20.66
CA LYS A 55 18.00 10.00 -20.68
C LYS A 55 19.52 9.98 -20.41
N LYS A 56 20.26 10.80 -21.16
CA LYS A 56 21.74 10.89 -21.03
C LYS A 56 22.20 11.28 -19.61
N ASP A 57 21.38 12.03 -18.89
CA ASP A 57 21.67 12.56 -17.56
C ASP A 57 21.02 11.76 -16.42
N SER A 58 20.28 10.69 -16.71
CA SER A 58 19.56 9.89 -15.70
C SER A 58 20.48 9.43 -14.56
N LEU A 59 21.68 8.91 -14.85
CA LEU A 59 22.65 8.51 -13.85
C LEU A 59 23.12 9.70 -12.99
N LYS A 60 23.29 10.87 -13.59
CA LYS A 60 23.64 12.10 -12.86
C LYS A 60 22.53 12.52 -11.94
N ILE A 61 21.30 12.50 -12.43
CA ILE A 61 20.08 12.81 -11.63
C ILE A 61 19.98 11.88 -10.43
N LEU A 62 20.04 10.56 -10.65
CA LEU A 62 19.98 9.55 -9.58
C LEU A 62 21.07 9.76 -8.52
N LYS A 63 22.31 10.06 -8.93
CA LYS A 63 23.41 10.37 -8.01
C LYS A 63 23.10 11.62 -7.16
N GLN A 64 22.59 12.67 -7.79
CA GLN A 64 22.25 13.91 -7.12
C GLN A 64 21.11 13.70 -6.11
N VAL A 65 20.05 13.00 -6.52
CA VAL A 65 18.94 12.64 -5.63
C VAL A 65 19.44 11.87 -4.41
N TYR A 66 20.18 10.78 -4.64
CA TYR A 66 20.69 9.95 -3.55
C TYR A 66 21.61 10.73 -2.60
N GLN A 67 22.51 11.56 -3.14
CA GLN A 67 23.36 12.43 -2.33
C GLN A 67 22.56 13.44 -1.49
N GLN A 68 21.52 14.03 -2.06
CA GLN A 68 20.68 14.98 -1.34
C GLN A 68 19.87 14.28 -0.24
N LEU A 69 19.33 13.08 -0.49
CA LEU A 69 18.64 12.28 0.53
C LEU A 69 19.56 11.95 1.70
N MET A 70 20.78 11.48 1.42
CA MET A 70 21.76 11.15 2.45
C MET A 70 22.25 12.35 3.27
N ASN A 71 22.06 13.57 2.77
CA ASN A 71 22.51 14.82 3.39
C ASN A 71 21.35 15.68 3.95
N ILE A 72 20.13 15.17 4.00
CA ILE A 72 19.02 15.86 4.65
C ILE A 72 19.38 16.08 6.12
N LYS A 73 19.38 17.34 6.54
CA LYS A 73 19.74 17.69 7.92
C LYS A 73 18.64 17.27 8.90
N ASN A 74 19.06 16.72 10.04
CA ASN A 74 18.19 16.34 11.16
C ASN A 74 17.11 15.30 10.82
N ILE A 75 17.30 14.55 9.75
CA ILE A 75 16.35 13.55 9.30
C ILE A 75 17.14 12.30 8.92
N ASP A 76 16.75 11.19 9.47
CA ASP A 76 17.35 9.91 9.17
C ASP A 76 16.77 9.34 7.88
N TYR A 77 17.64 9.19 6.87
CA TYR A 77 17.32 8.43 5.67
C TYR A 77 17.90 7.03 5.77
N TYR A 78 17.08 6.02 5.54
CA TYR A 78 17.55 4.65 5.51
C TYR A 78 16.96 3.84 4.36
N GLU A 79 17.77 2.95 3.84
CA GLU A 79 17.43 2.06 2.75
C GLU A 79 16.99 0.71 3.30
N ILE A 80 15.90 0.21 2.77
CA ILE A 80 15.47 -1.16 2.92
C ILE A 80 14.83 -1.60 1.60
N SER A 81 15.25 -2.73 1.08
CA SER A 81 14.76 -3.24 -0.19
C SER A 81 14.55 -4.74 -0.12
N ASN A 82 13.34 -5.18 -0.47
CA ASN A 82 12.98 -6.58 -0.60
C ASN A 82 13.32 -7.04 -2.02
N GLN A 83 14.57 -7.45 -2.25
CA GLN A 83 15.04 -7.95 -3.53
C GLN A 83 15.26 -9.45 -3.47
N ASP A 84 15.04 -10.14 -4.59
CA ASP A 84 15.34 -11.56 -4.66
C ASP A 84 16.87 -11.78 -4.70
N PHE A 85 17.32 -12.75 -3.91
CA PHE A 85 18.64 -13.31 -4.07
C PHE A 85 18.55 -14.39 -5.16
N ILE A 86 18.98 -14.06 -6.36
CA ILE A 86 18.94 -14.98 -7.51
C ILE A 86 20.09 -15.98 -7.43
N TYR A 87 19.78 -17.14 -6.86
CA TYR A 87 20.76 -18.24 -6.76
C TYR A 87 20.91 -18.95 -8.10
N THR A 88 22.13 -19.04 -8.62
CA THR A 88 22.44 -19.48 -10.00
C THR A 88 22.83 -20.94 -10.12
N LYS A 89 22.49 -21.77 -9.13
CA LYS A 89 22.73 -23.22 -9.14
C LYS A 89 21.43 -23.97 -8.77
N LYS A 90 21.46 -25.30 -8.92
CA LYS A 90 20.33 -26.13 -8.47
C LYS A 90 20.12 -25.98 -6.96
N PHE A 91 18.98 -25.43 -6.59
CA PHE A 91 18.60 -25.24 -5.19
C PHE A 91 17.88 -26.49 -4.67
N GLN A 92 18.29 -27.00 -3.53
CA GLN A 92 17.76 -28.22 -2.91
C GLN A 92 17.14 -27.95 -1.52
N GLY A 93 16.92 -26.68 -1.18
CA GLY A 93 16.35 -26.29 0.10
C GLY A 93 14.81 -26.28 0.12
N SER A 94 14.27 -25.86 1.28
CA SER A 94 12.83 -25.76 1.49
C SER A 94 12.17 -24.75 0.55
N LYS A 95 10.92 -25.03 0.15
CA LYS A 95 10.09 -24.09 -0.62
C LYS A 95 9.78 -22.80 0.16
N SER A 96 9.82 -22.81 1.48
CA SER A 96 9.53 -21.64 2.31
C SER A 96 10.47 -20.46 2.10
N VAL A 97 11.73 -20.73 1.70
CA VAL A 97 12.75 -19.71 1.45
C VAL A 97 12.75 -19.20 -0.01
N ILE A 98 11.96 -19.82 -0.90
CA ILE A 98 11.86 -19.45 -2.31
C ILE A 98 10.81 -18.35 -2.47
N ASN A 99 11.11 -17.37 -3.32
CA ASN A 99 10.13 -16.38 -3.75
C ASN A 99 9.60 -16.75 -5.15
N GLY A 100 8.33 -17.16 -5.22
CA GLY A 100 7.72 -17.62 -6.48
C GLY A 100 8.08 -19.05 -6.87
N LYS A 101 8.43 -19.26 -8.15
CA LYS A 101 8.79 -20.57 -8.70
C LYS A 101 10.27 -20.89 -8.48
N GLY A 102 10.57 -22.07 -7.93
CA GLY A 102 11.96 -22.52 -7.75
C GLY A 102 12.54 -23.16 -9.01
N ASN A 103 13.87 -23.19 -9.09
CA ASN A 103 14.65 -23.92 -10.12
C ASN A 103 14.12 -23.68 -11.55
N GLN A 104 14.10 -22.41 -11.99
CA GLN A 104 13.72 -22.03 -13.35
C GLN A 104 14.95 -22.01 -14.24
N LYS A 105 14.79 -22.38 -15.51
CA LYS A 105 15.84 -22.28 -16.52
C LYS A 105 15.57 -21.05 -17.41
N ILE A 106 16.46 -20.08 -17.39
CA ILE A 106 16.41 -18.88 -18.22
C ILE A 106 17.75 -18.80 -18.97
N ASP A 107 17.69 -18.70 -20.28
CA ASP A 107 18.88 -18.67 -21.16
C ASP A 107 19.95 -19.71 -20.77
N ASP A 108 19.50 -20.96 -20.58
CA ASP A 108 20.33 -22.09 -20.15
C ASP A 108 20.91 -22.02 -18.72
N VAL A 109 20.72 -20.93 -18.01
CA VAL A 109 21.13 -20.78 -16.62
C VAL A 109 20.00 -21.22 -15.68
N LEU A 110 20.33 -22.10 -14.74
CA LEU A 110 19.40 -22.51 -13.70
C LEU A 110 19.39 -21.44 -12.61
N ILE A 111 18.21 -20.87 -12.35
CA ILE A 111 18.04 -19.84 -11.33
C ILE A 111 16.96 -20.21 -10.32
N THR A 112 17.14 -19.77 -9.09
CA THR A 112 16.13 -19.84 -8.04
C THR A 112 16.09 -18.54 -7.27
N PRO A 113 14.96 -17.80 -7.30
CA PRO A 113 14.81 -16.61 -6.50
C PRO A 113 14.59 -16.98 -5.04
N LEU A 114 15.50 -16.60 -4.17
CA LEU A 114 15.40 -16.77 -2.72
C LEU A 114 14.97 -15.45 -2.09
N LYS A 115 14.16 -15.53 -1.04
CA LYS A 115 13.74 -14.36 -0.29
C LYS A 115 14.94 -13.66 0.30
N SER A 116 15.10 -12.39 0.03
CA SER A 116 16.16 -11.59 0.62
C SER A 116 15.75 -10.16 0.89
N MET A 117 16.51 -9.52 1.74
CA MET A 117 16.31 -8.13 2.13
C MET A 117 17.66 -7.44 2.19
N GLN A 118 17.76 -6.26 1.59
CA GLN A 118 18.90 -5.39 1.78
C GLN A 118 18.58 -4.34 2.81
N VAL A 119 19.54 -4.05 3.65
CA VAL A 119 19.37 -3.12 4.77
C VAL A 119 20.54 -2.15 4.86
N SER A 120 20.25 -0.89 5.14
CA SER A 120 21.26 0.09 5.50
C SER A 120 21.78 -0.15 6.93
N GLU A 121 22.95 0.43 7.26
CA GLU A 121 23.52 0.37 8.61
C GLU A 121 22.53 0.93 9.65
N LEU A 122 21.88 2.04 9.33
CA LEU A 122 20.94 2.70 10.24
C LEU A 122 19.72 1.84 10.52
N TYR A 123 19.11 1.24 9.49
CA TYR A 123 17.97 0.34 9.67
C TYR A 123 18.32 -0.88 10.51
N ALA A 124 19.46 -1.53 10.19
CA ALA A 124 19.91 -2.70 10.95
C ALA A 124 20.10 -2.40 12.45
N LYS A 125 20.63 -1.22 12.78
CA LYS A 125 20.77 -0.75 14.17
C LYS A 125 19.42 -0.49 14.83
N ARG A 126 18.49 0.16 14.13
CA ARG A 126 17.14 0.42 14.67
C ARG A 126 16.38 -0.85 14.99
N GLN A 127 16.55 -1.90 14.18
CA GLN A 127 15.92 -3.19 14.40
C GLN A 127 16.74 -4.13 15.32
N ASN A 128 17.88 -3.69 15.87
CA ASN A 128 18.79 -4.47 16.73
C ASN A 128 19.15 -5.83 16.11
N LEU A 129 19.36 -5.89 14.78
CA LEU A 129 19.60 -7.14 14.08
C LEU A 129 20.92 -7.82 14.49
N ASP A 130 21.90 -7.06 14.94
CA ASP A 130 23.18 -7.56 15.46
C ASP A 130 23.02 -8.37 16.73
N GLN A 131 21.99 -8.10 17.55
CA GLN A 131 21.67 -8.84 18.76
C GLN A 131 20.92 -10.16 18.47
N SER A 132 20.47 -10.36 17.24
CA SER A 132 19.68 -11.53 16.83
C SER A 132 20.52 -12.60 16.15
N ILE A 133 21.84 -12.62 16.35
CA ILE A 133 22.75 -13.61 15.77
C ILE A 133 22.88 -14.84 16.66
N GLN A 134 22.48 -16.00 16.11
CA GLN A 134 22.64 -17.28 16.77
C GLN A 134 24.04 -17.89 16.56
N THR A 135 24.59 -17.74 15.35
CA THR A 135 25.87 -18.34 14.98
C THR A 135 26.60 -17.42 13.98
N GLY A 136 27.92 -17.25 14.15
CA GLY A 136 28.68 -16.36 13.30
C GLY A 136 28.68 -14.93 13.80
N GLU A 137 28.71 -13.98 12.86
CA GLU A 137 28.73 -12.54 13.19
C GLU A 137 27.75 -11.75 12.30
N PHE A 138 27.35 -10.57 12.79
CA PHE A 138 26.59 -9.61 12.00
C PHE A 138 27.53 -8.67 11.22
N PHE A 139 26.96 -7.79 10.41
CA PHE A 139 27.71 -6.86 9.57
C PHE A 139 28.51 -5.85 10.41
N LYS A 140 29.81 -5.78 10.15
CA LYS A 140 30.63 -4.67 10.60
C LYS A 140 30.36 -3.44 9.71
N ARG A 141 30.63 -2.24 10.19
CA ARG A 141 30.46 -0.98 9.41
C ARG A 141 31.15 -1.03 8.04
N SER A 142 32.24 -1.77 7.90
CA SER A 142 32.94 -1.98 6.63
C SER A 142 32.12 -2.74 5.58
N ALA A 143 31.13 -3.54 5.99
CA ALA A 143 30.24 -4.27 5.09
C ALA A 143 29.39 -3.32 4.24
N TYR A 144 28.91 -2.23 4.80
CA TYR A 144 28.12 -1.20 4.11
C TYR A 144 28.94 -0.29 3.18
N LYS A 145 30.27 -0.48 3.18
CA LYS A 145 31.19 0.18 2.23
C LYS A 145 31.58 -0.70 1.06
N LYS A 146 31.17 -1.97 1.08
CA LYS A 146 31.46 -2.92 0.01
C LYS A 146 30.80 -2.51 -1.31
N THR A 147 31.50 -2.83 -2.39
CA THR A 147 31.00 -2.63 -3.75
C THR A 147 30.63 -3.97 -4.39
N SER A 148 29.94 -3.93 -5.49
CA SER A 148 29.53 -5.10 -6.28
C SER A 148 30.68 -6.00 -6.74
N ASN A 149 31.91 -5.49 -6.80
CA ASN A 149 33.11 -6.24 -7.21
C ASN A 149 33.82 -6.96 -6.04
N GLN A 150 33.33 -6.77 -4.84
CA GLN A 150 33.90 -7.38 -3.63
C GLN A 150 33.00 -8.51 -3.13
N ILE A 151 33.55 -9.38 -2.28
CA ILE A 151 32.72 -10.38 -1.58
C ILE A 151 31.82 -9.66 -0.59
N VAL A 152 30.51 -9.78 -0.79
CA VAL A 152 29.47 -9.18 0.05
C VAL A 152 29.08 -10.14 1.17
N PRO A 153 29.15 -9.74 2.45
CA PRO A 153 28.70 -10.59 3.53
C PRO A 153 27.19 -10.73 3.51
N VAL A 154 26.71 -11.91 3.88
CA VAL A 154 25.26 -12.23 4.00
C VAL A 154 25.01 -12.89 5.35
N VAL A 155 23.97 -12.44 6.04
CA VAL A 155 23.42 -13.10 7.22
C VAL A 155 22.16 -13.83 6.80
N ALA A 156 22.03 -15.08 7.13
CA ALA A 156 20.94 -15.94 6.72
C ALA A 156 19.95 -16.18 7.85
N GLY A 157 18.66 -16.24 7.56
CA GLY A 157 17.62 -16.62 8.51
C GLY A 157 17.77 -18.07 8.97
N ALA A 158 17.13 -18.41 10.06
CA ALA A 158 17.30 -19.70 10.75
C ALA A 158 17.06 -20.93 9.86
N ASN A 159 16.14 -20.82 8.87
CA ASN A 159 15.82 -21.93 7.98
C ASN A 159 16.89 -22.22 6.92
N TYR A 160 17.88 -21.35 6.78
CA TYR A 160 19.01 -21.58 5.87
C TYR A 160 20.16 -22.38 6.46
N LYS A 161 20.17 -22.69 7.77
CA LYS A 161 21.27 -23.42 8.44
C LYS A 161 21.55 -24.81 7.86
N HIS A 162 20.50 -25.46 7.35
CA HIS A 162 20.64 -26.77 6.71
C HIS A 162 20.96 -26.70 5.21
N ILE A 163 20.94 -25.49 4.64
CA ILE A 163 21.13 -25.24 3.21
C ILE A 163 22.53 -24.70 2.93
N PHE A 164 22.97 -23.73 3.70
CA PHE A 164 24.28 -23.10 3.55
C PHE A 164 25.16 -23.37 4.78
N LYS A 165 26.45 -23.49 4.55
CA LYS A 165 27.45 -23.58 5.60
C LYS A 165 27.99 -22.18 5.95
N LEU A 166 28.30 -21.96 7.23
CA LEU A 166 29.01 -20.75 7.65
C LEU A 166 30.30 -20.60 6.85
N ASN A 167 30.63 -19.40 6.45
CA ASN A 167 31.77 -19.03 5.59
C ASN A 167 31.71 -19.56 4.15
N SER A 168 30.66 -20.24 3.71
CA SER A 168 30.51 -20.62 2.30
C SER A 168 30.33 -19.40 1.40
N ILE A 169 30.87 -19.51 0.17
CA ILE A 169 30.69 -18.51 -0.90
C ILE A 169 29.54 -18.99 -1.78
N VAL A 170 28.60 -18.11 -2.01
CA VAL A 170 27.44 -18.29 -2.90
C VAL A 170 27.41 -17.18 -3.93
N GLU A 171 26.88 -17.48 -5.11
CA GLU A 171 26.74 -16.52 -6.20
C GLU A 171 25.31 -16.02 -6.27
N ASN A 172 25.14 -14.73 -6.46
CA ASN A 172 23.89 -14.03 -6.61
C ASN A 172 23.88 -13.25 -7.92
N SER A 173 22.93 -13.52 -8.80
CA SER A 173 22.66 -12.65 -9.95
C SER A 173 21.91 -11.42 -9.48
N TYR A 174 22.63 -10.47 -8.94
CA TYR A 174 22.11 -9.30 -8.25
C TYR A 174 21.41 -8.36 -9.22
N LEU A 175 20.17 -8.00 -8.92
CA LEU A 175 19.30 -7.21 -9.79
C LEU A 175 19.14 -7.82 -11.20
N ALA A 176 19.36 -9.11 -11.36
CA ALA A 176 19.40 -9.82 -12.64
C ALA A 176 20.37 -9.22 -13.69
N THR A 177 21.28 -8.34 -13.27
CA THR A 177 22.20 -7.61 -14.17
C THR A 177 23.67 -7.87 -13.89
N LYS A 178 24.01 -8.35 -12.68
CA LYS A 178 25.39 -8.57 -12.28
C LYS A 178 25.57 -9.72 -11.31
N ASN A 179 26.45 -10.66 -11.62
CA ASN A 179 26.83 -11.70 -10.68
C ASN A 179 27.76 -11.15 -9.60
N ILE A 180 27.38 -11.29 -8.34
CA ILE A 180 28.17 -10.94 -7.18
C ILE A 180 28.45 -12.18 -6.33
N ARG A 181 29.63 -12.21 -5.69
CA ARG A 181 29.97 -13.25 -4.73
C ARG A 181 29.56 -12.83 -3.33
N CYS A 182 28.84 -13.70 -2.67
CA CYS A 182 28.32 -13.48 -1.33
C CYS A 182 28.94 -14.50 -0.37
N LYS A 183 29.28 -14.10 0.86
CA LYS A 183 29.80 -14.98 1.91
C LYS A 183 28.79 -15.06 3.05
N ILE A 184 28.35 -16.25 3.39
CA ILE A 184 27.48 -16.47 4.58
C ILE A 184 28.32 -16.28 5.83
N ILE A 185 28.08 -15.21 6.59
CA ILE A 185 28.86 -14.86 7.78
C ILE A 185 28.15 -15.14 9.10
N GLY A 186 26.83 -15.36 9.07
CA GLY A 186 26.05 -15.63 10.26
C GLY A 186 24.68 -16.16 9.96
N PHE A 187 24.04 -16.66 11.00
CA PHE A 187 22.65 -17.11 10.99
C PHE A 187 21.89 -16.42 12.12
N LEU A 188 20.69 -15.94 11.80
CA LEU A 188 19.78 -15.33 12.77
C LEU A 188 19.16 -16.36 13.69
N ASP A 189 18.77 -15.91 14.87
CA ASP A 189 17.90 -16.65 15.76
C ASP A 189 16.54 -16.91 15.12
N LYS A 190 15.90 -18.02 15.53
CA LYS A 190 14.52 -18.31 15.11
C LYS A 190 13.56 -17.21 15.58
N LYS A 191 12.58 -16.91 14.73
CA LYS A 191 11.55 -15.91 15.00
C LYS A 191 12.10 -14.47 15.11
N THR A 192 13.26 -14.21 14.54
CA THR A 192 13.72 -12.83 14.37
C THR A 192 12.75 -12.09 13.45
N ASN A 193 12.22 -10.98 13.93
CA ASN A 193 11.24 -10.17 13.21
C ASN A 193 11.78 -8.76 13.02
N VAL A 194 11.38 -8.14 11.93
CA VAL A 194 11.61 -6.71 11.66
C VAL A 194 10.30 -6.03 11.31
N LYS A 195 10.21 -4.74 11.57
CA LYS A 195 9.09 -3.92 11.16
C LYS A 195 9.44 -3.17 9.88
N VAL A 196 8.63 -3.36 8.83
CA VAL A 196 8.70 -2.61 7.57
C VAL A 196 7.32 -2.01 7.33
N ASP A 197 7.20 -0.71 7.31
CA ASP A 197 5.91 -0.01 7.36
C ASP A 197 5.06 -0.48 8.56
N GLU A 198 3.85 -0.93 8.29
CA GLU A 198 2.92 -1.49 9.29
C GLU A 198 3.05 -3.02 9.42
N GLU A 199 3.91 -3.67 8.62
CA GLU A 199 4.03 -5.11 8.57
C GLU A 199 5.19 -5.61 9.43
N ILE A 200 4.96 -6.74 10.11
CA ILE A 200 6.02 -7.48 10.81
C ILE A 200 6.46 -8.64 9.90
N ILE A 201 7.71 -8.57 9.45
CA ILE A 201 8.31 -9.58 8.60
C ILE A 201 9.16 -10.53 9.43
N ASN A 202 8.86 -11.83 9.37
CA ASN A 202 9.68 -12.87 9.99
C ASN A 202 10.86 -13.22 9.06
N LEU A 203 12.07 -13.09 9.58
CA LEU A 203 13.32 -13.25 8.83
C LEU A 203 13.84 -14.69 8.75
N ASP A 204 13.17 -15.68 9.32
CA ASP A 204 13.60 -17.08 9.30
C ASP A 204 13.87 -17.59 7.87
N ASN A 205 13.16 -17.04 6.89
CA ASN A 205 13.23 -17.41 5.48
C ASN A 205 13.99 -16.41 4.59
N TYR A 206 14.69 -15.44 5.16
CA TYR A 206 15.33 -14.35 4.41
C TYR A 206 16.86 -14.45 4.45
N LEU A 207 17.49 -14.03 3.36
CA LEU A 207 18.90 -13.70 3.31
C LEU A 207 19.02 -12.18 3.48
N ILE A 208 19.75 -11.75 4.49
CA ILE A 208 19.96 -10.32 4.77
C ILE A 208 21.30 -9.90 4.18
N MET A 209 21.28 -8.82 3.42
CA MET A 209 22.47 -8.23 2.77
C MET A 209 22.64 -6.78 3.21
N PRO A 210 23.87 -6.30 3.34
CA PRO A 210 24.10 -4.87 3.52
C PRO A 210 23.79 -4.13 2.21
N SER A 211 23.29 -2.90 2.31
CA SER A 211 23.18 -2.01 1.16
C SER A 211 24.59 -1.69 0.63
N ILE A 212 24.92 -2.21 -0.56
CA ILE A 212 26.25 -2.08 -1.17
C ILE A 212 26.42 -0.76 -1.93
N LYS A 213 27.67 -0.37 -2.18
CA LYS A 213 28.01 0.81 -2.97
C LYS A 213 28.27 0.46 -4.43
N LEU A 214 28.13 1.44 -5.31
CA LEU A 214 28.56 1.35 -6.71
C LEU A 214 30.08 1.16 -6.81
N SER A 215 30.48 0.33 -7.78
CA SER A 215 31.86 0.27 -8.25
C SER A 215 32.03 1.15 -9.49
N PRO A 216 33.19 1.78 -9.68
CA PRO A 216 33.50 2.47 -10.93
C PRO A 216 33.36 1.58 -12.18
N GLN A 217 33.68 0.29 -12.06
CA GLN A 217 33.62 -0.72 -13.11
C GLN A 217 32.23 -1.26 -13.41
N ASP A 218 31.21 -0.89 -12.64
CA ASP A 218 29.83 -1.32 -12.89
C ASP A 218 29.34 -0.79 -14.24
N THR A 219 28.50 -1.58 -14.91
CA THR A 219 27.85 -1.16 -16.16
C THR A 219 26.89 0.00 -15.89
N LEU A 220 26.54 0.72 -16.94
CA LEU A 220 25.59 1.85 -16.82
C LEU A 220 24.25 1.38 -16.26
N ASP A 221 23.71 0.30 -16.82
CA ASP A 221 22.42 -0.26 -16.42
C ASP A 221 22.40 -0.67 -14.94
N PHE A 222 23.46 -1.38 -14.50
CA PHE A 222 23.57 -1.75 -13.09
C PHE A 222 23.61 -0.53 -12.17
N LYS A 223 24.39 0.51 -12.57
CA LYS A 223 24.48 1.76 -11.80
C LYS A 223 23.13 2.47 -11.69
N GLN A 224 22.39 2.53 -12.79
CA GLN A 224 21.09 3.16 -12.84
C GLN A 224 20.07 2.41 -11.95
N ILE A 225 19.97 1.09 -12.12
CA ILE A 225 19.02 0.27 -11.35
C ILE A 225 19.35 0.33 -9.85
N LEU A 226 20.63 0.15 -9.46
CA LEU A 226 21.02 0.20 -8.05
C LEU A 226 20.78 1.57 -7.42
N LEU A 227 21.05 2.66 -8.14
CA LEU A 227 20.77 4.00 -7.61
C LEU A 227 19.29 4.31 -7.56
N SER A 228 18.51 3.86 -8.53
CA SER A 228 17.06 4.01 -8.51
C SER A 228 16.47 3.34 -7.27
N ASP A 229 16.92 2.11 -7.00
CA ASP A 229 16.51 1.37 -5.78
C ASP A 229 16.93 2.12 -4.49
N LYS A 230 18.14 2.70 -4.50
CA LYS A 230 18.64 3.51 -3.38
C LYS A 230 17.97 4.88 -3.22
N CYS A 231 17.29 5.37 -4.23
CA CYS A 231 16.48 6.59 -4.15
C CYS A 231 15.09 6.31 -3.55
N GLU A 232 14.69 5.05 -3.41
CA GLU A 232 13.48 4.62 -2.74
C GLU A 232 13.83 4.08 -1.35
N GLY A 233 13.69 4.90 -0.34
CA GLY A 233 13.99 4.56 1.03
C GLY A 233 13.01 5.22 1.97
N TYR A 234 13.33 5.24 3.24
CA TYR A 234 12.48 5.80 4.27
C TYR A 234 13.11 7.04 4.88
N LEU A 235 12.30 8.04 5.07
CA LEU A 235 12.63 9.24 5.84
C LEU A 235 11.93 9.16 7.18
N HIS A 236 12.71 9.09 8.26
CA HIS A 236 12.20 9.07 9.61
C HIS A 236 11.91 10.48 10.11
N TYR A 237 10.84 10.64 10.86
CA TYR A 237 10.49 11.89 11.53
C TYR A 237 9.94 11.59 12.93
N ASP A 238 10.32 12.41 13.91
CA ASP A 238 9.92 12.24 15.30
C ASP A 238 8.64 13.00 15.66
N ASN A 239 8.22 13.94 14.81
CA ASN A 239 7.02 14.74 15.06
C ASN A 239 6.47 15.36 13.77
N LYS A 240 5.27 15.93 13.86
CA LYS A 240 4.57 16.52 12.72
C LYS A 240 5.33 17.70 12.06
N ASN A 241 6.06 18.48 12.84
CA ASN A 241 6.83 19.61 12.29
C ASN A 241 7.99 19.08 11.44
N GLU A 242 8.67 18.03 11.89
CA GLU A 242 9.71 17.36 11.12
C GLU A 242 9.15 16.75 9.86
N TYR A 243 7.98 16.09 9.92
CA TYR A 243 7.30 15.61 8.72
C TYR A 243 7.11 16.72 7.68
N HIS A 244 6.62 17.88 8.08
CA HIS A 244 6.49 19.02 7.15
C HIS A 244 7.84 19.46 6.58
N GLN A 245 8.90 19.49 7.40
CA GLN A 245 10.24 19.79 6.91
C GLN A 245 10.74 18.75 5.91
N VAL A 246 10.52 17.46 6.20
CA VAL A 246 10.83 16.36 5.27
C VAL A 246 10.16 16.56 3.92
N VAL A 247 8.85 16.84 3.92
CA VAL A 247 8.07 17.06 2.69
C VAL A 247 8.64 18.23 1.89
N GLN A 248 9.00 19.35 2.54
CA GLN A 248 9.59 20.51 1.87
C GLN A 248 10.98 20.18 1.29
N GLN A 249 11.81 19.41 2.01
CA GLN A 249 13.12 19.00 1.51
C GLN A 249 12.96 18.08 0.27
N VAL A 250 12.02 17.13 0.30
CA VAL A 250 11.76 16.26 -0.87
C VAL A 250 11.25 17.07 -2.05
N LYS A 251 10.35 18.05 -1.84
CA LYS A 251 9.89 18.95 -2.90
C LYS A 251 11.05 19.75 -3.52
N ARG A 252 12.01 20.17 -2.69
CA ARG A 252 13.21 20.85 -3.14
C ARG A 252 14.08 19.93 -4.00
N ILE A 253 14.30 18.68 -3.57
CA ILE A 253 15.03 17.67 -4.34
C ILE A 253 14.38 17.46 -5.71
N VAL A 254 13.05 17.28 -5.76
CA VAL A 254 12.29 17.14 -7.01
C VAL A 254 12.50 18.35 -7.93
N LYS A 255 12.41 19.58 -7.39
CA LYS A 255 12.59 20.81 -8.15
C LYS A 255 14.01 20.96 -8.71
N GLU A 256 15.03 20.62 -7.93
CA GLU A 256 16.44 20.77 -8.31
C GLU A 256 16.94 19.68 -9.28
N THR A 257 16.40 18.47 -9.15
CA THR A 257 16.89 17.31 -9.93
C THR A 257 15.97 16.93 -11.09
N GLY A 258 14.71 17.32 -11.05
CA GLY A 258 13.69 16.84 -11.99
C GLY A 258 13.32 15.36 -11.81
N TYR A 259 13.75 14.72 -10.72
CA TYR A 259 13.31 13.38 -10.36
C TYR A 259 11.89 13.43 -9.79
N GLU A 260 11.07 12.43 -10.09
CA GLU A 260 9.66 12.46 -9.73
C GLU A 260 9.37 11.53 -8.54
N TYR A 261 8.97 12.11 -7.39
CA TYR A 261 8.45 11.37 -6.25
C TYR A 261 6.94 11.51 -6.12
N ILE A 262 6.30 10.50 -5.52
CA ILE A 262 4.93 10.61 -5.05
C ILE A 262 4.96 11.39 -3.74
N ILE A 263 4.63 12.68 -3.81
CA ILE A 263 4.57 13.55 -2.64
C ILE A 263 3.12 13.55 -2.15
N PRO A 264 2.87 13.20 -0.88
CA PRO A 264 1.55 13.33 -0.30
C PRO A 264 1.05 14.77 -0.47
N PRO A 265 -0.23 14.96 -0.79
CA PRO A 265 -0.79 16.30 -0.84
C PRO A 265 -0.55 16.96 0.51
N GLU A 266 -0.10 18.20 0.50
CA GLU A 266 -0.10 19.00 1.73
C GLU A 266 -1.48 18.89 2.34
N GLU A 267 -1.55 18.62 3.65
CA GLU A 267 -2.79 18.83 4.38
C GLU A 267 -3.20 20.29 4.18
N LYS A 268 -3.85 20.59 3.05
CA LYS A 268 -4.74 21.73 3.03
C LYS A 268 -5.66 21.41 4.19
N HIS A 269 -5.71 22.28 5.20
CA HIS A 269 -6.74 22.22 6.22
C HIS A 269 -8.04 21.92 5.48
N ASN A 270 -8.35 20.64 5.42
CA ASN A 270 -9.42 20.16 4.55
C ASN A 270 -10.67 20.70 5.19
N LEU A 271 -11.30 21.66 4.52
CA LEU A 271 -12.71 22.00 4.68
C LEU A 271 -13.63 20.76 4.72
N TYR A 272 -13.06 19.57 4.50
CA TYR A 272 -13.70 18.25 4.43
C TYR A 272 -13.38 17.31 5.58
N ASN A 273 -12.64 17.73 6.61
CA ASN A 273 -12.62 17.01 7.88
C ASN A 273 -13.95 17.23 8.59
N LEU A 274 -15.02 16.71 7.97
CA LEU A 274 -16.25 16.50 8.70
C LEU A 274 -15.89 15.66 9.91
N SER A 275 -15.99 16.23 11.10
CA SER A 275 -15.77 15.47 12.33
C SER A 275 -16.70 14.26 12.32
N ILE A 276 -16.30 13.17 12.97
CA ILE A 276 -17.14 11.96 13.13
C ILE A 276 -18.56 12.37 13.55
N GLY A 277 -18.70 13.40 14.39
CA GLY A 277 -19.98 13.95 14.81
C GLY A 277 -20.79 14.57 13.68
N GLN A 278 -20.16 15.29 12.74
CA GLN A 278 -20.84 15.87 11.57
C GLN A 278 -21.28 14.79 10.58
N THR A 279 -20.46 13.76 10.38
CA THR A 279 -20.79 12.60 9.55
C THR A 279 -21.96 11.82 10.16
N PHE A 280 -21.95 11.64 11.48
CA PHE A 280 -23.06 11.02 12.22
C PHE A 280 -24.35 11.84 12.13
N LEU A 281 -24.29 13.18 12.26
CA LEU A 281 -25.44 14.08 12.09
C LEU A 281 -26.04 14.00 10.69
N ILE A 282 -25.22 13.91 9.64
CA ILE A 282 -25.68 13.72 8.25
C ILE A 282 -26.39 12.37 8.10
N PHE A 283 -25.82 11.31 8.69
CA PHE A 283 -26.45 9.99 8.69
C PHE A 283 -27.78 10.01 9.45
N LEU A 284 -27.84 10.59 10.64
CA LEU A 284 -29.03 10.71 11.46
C LEU A 284 -30.13 11.51 10.77
N SER A 285 -29.79 12.64 10.14
CA SER A 285 -30.75 13.46 9.38
C SER A 285 -31.31 12.71 8.16
N SER A 286 -30.47 11.94 7.47
CA SER A 286 -30.87 11.11 6.34
C SER A 286 -31.80 9.97 6.77
N ALA A 287 -31.50 9.32 7.89
CA ALA A 287 -32.37 8.29 8.49
C ALA A 287 -33.72 8.84 8.95
N LEU A 288 -33.71 10.03 9.58
CA LEU A 288 -34.94 10.71 10.00
C LEU A 288 -35.81 11.11 8.80
N ALA A 289 -35.19 11.65 7.73
CA ALA A 289 -35.87 11.97 6.49
C ALA A 289 -36.54 10.73 5.87
N PHE A 290 -35.83 9.59 5.88
CA PHE A 290 -36.35 8.30 5.42
C PHE A 290 -37.55 7.83 6.24
N LEU A 291 -37.49 7.91 7.57
CA LEU A 291 -38.61 7.57 8.47
C LEU A 291 -39.81 8.46 8.22
N LEU A 292 -39.61 9.76 7.98
CA LEU A 292 -40.72 10.68 7.66
C LEU A 292 -41.41 10.33 6.32
N VAL A 293 -40.63 9.87 5.32
CA VAL A 293 -41.18 9.37 4.05
C VAL A 293 -42.03 8.12 4.30
N ILE A 294 -41.50 7.15 5.04
CA ILE A 294 -42.25 5.92 5.39
C ILE A 294 -43.53 6.28 6.12
N ARG A 295 -43.48 7.18 7.12
CA ARG A 295 -44.64 7.64 7.88
C ARG A 295 -45.68 8.31 6.98
N LYS A 296 -45.25 9.14 6.04
CA LYS A 296 -46.16 9.79 5.06
C LYS A 296 -46.80 8.76 4.15
N LEU A 297 -46.05 7.82 3.61
CA LEU A 297 -46.55 6.73 2.76
C LEU A 297 -47.55 5.86 3.55
N TYR A 298 -47.24 5.57 4.81
CA TYR A 298 -48.12 4.80 5.70
C TYR A 298 -49.42 5.54 5.97
N ARG A 299 -49.37 6.86 6.23
CA ARG A 299 -50.57 7.69 6.45
C ARG A 299 -51.41 7.80 5.18
N ASP A 300 -50.78 8.04 4.03
CA ASP A 300 -51.50 8.14 2.73
C ASP A 300 -52.11 6.78 2.35
N TYR A 301 -51.54 5.68 2.85
CA TYR A 301 -52.06 4.33 2.75
C TYR A 301 -53.32 4.11 3.60
N ILE A 302 -53.29 4.51 4.86
CA ILE A 302 -54.45 4.35 5.77
C ILE A 302 -55.65 5.16 5.31
N ILE A 303 -55.48 6.37 4.78
CA ILE A 303 -56.54 7.28 4.36
C ILE A 303 -57.26 6.81 3.08
N LYS A 304 -56.68 5.94 2.27
CA LYS A 304 -57.23 5.50 0.98
C LYS A 304 -57.87 4.11 0.99
N THR A 305 -58.06 3.52 2.16
CA THR A 305 -58.50 2.15 2.26
C THR A 305 -60.02 2.00 2.36
N GLU A 306 -60.72 1.90 1.24
CA GLU A 306 -61.96 1.12 1.23
C GLU A 306 -62.22 0.20 0.04
N LYS A 307 -61.60 0.33 -1.10
CA LYS A 307 -61.75 -0.65 -2.22
C LYS A 307 -60.60 -0.61 -3.21
N GLY A 308 -60.00 -1.75 -3.49
CA GLY A 308 -58.98 -1.92 -4.56
C GLY A 308 -57.51 -1.79 -4.17
N LEU A 309 -57.19 -2.07 -2.96
CA LEU A 309 -56.00 -1.68 -2.23
C LEU A 309 -54.67 -2.26 -2.73
N PHE A 310 -54.65 -3.55 -3.03
CA PHE A 310 -53.41 -4.30 -3.32
C PHE A 310 -52.70 -3.77 -4.57
N PHE A 311 -53.44 -3.51 -5.63
CA PHE A 311 -52.88 -3.11 -6.92
C PHE A 311 -52.30 -1.69 -6.90
N VAL A 312 -52.91 -0.77 -6.21
CA VAL A 312 -52.46 0.63 -6.10
C VAL A 312 -51.20 0.71 -5.23
N THR A 313 -51.13 -0.10 -4.19
CA THR A 313 -49.96 -0.14 -3.29
C THR A 313 -48.75 -0.76 -3.95
N PHE A 314 -48.95 -1.86 -4.68
CA PHE A 314 -47.88 -2.52 -5.43
C PHE A 314 -47.34 -1.63 -6.57
N LYS A 315 -48.24 -0.96 -7.32
CA LYS A 315 -47.85 -0.01 -8.36
C LYS A 315 -47.04 1.16 -7.81
N ASN A 316 -47.47 1.72 -6.68
CA ASN A 316 -46.78 2.81 -6.03
C ASN A 316 -45.39 2.35 -5.47
N LEU A 317 -45.33 1.17 -4.87
CA LEU A 317 -44.09 0.59 -4.37
C LEU A 317 -43.05 0.38 -5.52
N THR A 318 -43.49 -0.19 -6.64
CA THR A 318 -42.61 -0.40 -7.82
C THR A 318 -42.12 0.93 -8.41
N VAL A 319 -42.95 1.96 -8.46
CA VAL A 319 -42.54 3.30 -8.88
C VAL A 319 -41.49 3.89 -7.93
N TYR A 320 -41.71 3.77 -6.61
CA TYR A 320 -40.75 4.28 -5.61
C TYR A 320 -39.42 3.52 -5.63
N LEU A 321 -39.45 2.19 -5.78
CA LEU A 321 -38.24 1.37 -5.94
C LEU A 321 -37.50 1.73 -7.24
N GLY A 322 -38.22 1.98 -8.33
CA GLY A 322 -37.64 2.47 -9.58
C GLY A 322 -36.94 3.82 -9.43
N TRP A 323 -37.54 4.76 -8.70
CA TRP A 323 -36.92 6.05 -8.39
C TRP A 323 -35.69 5.92 -7.49
N LEU A 324 -35.74 5.08 -6.47
CA LEU A 324 -34.58 4.80 -5.59
C LEU A 324 -33.44 4.16 -6.37
N PHE A 325 -33.74 3.21 -7.25
CA PHE A 325 -32.76 2.57 -8.10
C PHE A 325 -32.12 3.56 -9.09
N SER A 326 -32.93 4.40 -9.72
CA SER A 326 -32.43 5.43 -10.66
C SER A 326 -31.55 6.45 -9.95
N ALA A 327 -31.95 6.89 -8.76
CA ALA A 327 -31.15 7.80 -7.95
C ALA A 327 -29.82 7.17 -7.51
N PHE A 328 -29.82 5.87 -7.19
CA PHE A 328 -28.61 5.10 -6.90
C PHE A 328 -27.67 5.03 -8.11
N VAL A 329 -28.18 4.70 -9.30
CA VAL A 329 -27.40 4.62 -10.54
C VAL A 329 -26.77 5.97 -10.88
N ILE A 330 -27.53 7.07 -10.75
CA ILE A 330 -27.02 8.43 -10.99
C ILE A 330 -25.91 8.77 -9.98
N SER A 331 -26.12 8.47 -8.68
CA SER A 331 -25.10 8.68 -7.63
C SER A 331 -23.83 7.92 -7.92
N GLN A 332 -23.90 6.66 -8.34
CA GLN A 332 -22.77 5.84 -8.72
C GLN A 332 -22.08 6.38 -9.99
N GLY A 333 -22.83 6.89 -10.95
CA GLY A 333 -22.30 7.54 -12.15
C GLY A 333 -21.49 8.80 -11.83
N ILE A 334 -21.99 9.63 -10.92
CA ILE A 334 -21.27 10.83 -10.44
C ILE A 334 -20.00 10.46 -9.71
N LEU A 335 -20.05 9.44 -8.82
CA LEU A 335 -18.86 8.93 -8.14
C LEU A 335 -17.82 8.38 -9.14
N LEU A 336 -18.25 7.66 -10.17
CA LEU A 336 -17.40 7.17 -11.26
C LEU A 336 -16.72 8.30 -12.03
N ALA A 337 -17.46 9.35 -12.34
CA ALA A 337 -16.93 10.51 -13.07
C ALA A 337 -15.88 11.28 -12.24
N LEU A 338 -16.11 11.38 -10.90
CA LEU A 338 -15.19 12.05 -9.98
C LEU A 338 -13.96 11.21 -9.63
N TYR A 339 -14.06 9.87 -9.67
CA TYR A 339 -13.04 8.94 -9.13
C TYR A 339 -12.51 7.91 -10.13
N LYS A 340 -12.45 8.24 -11.41
CA LYS A 340 -11.93 7.40 -12.49
C LYS A 340 -10.56 6.73 -12.21
N LYS A 341 -9.84 7.16 -11.16
CA LYS A 341 -8.47 6.74 -10.81
C LYS A 341 -8.38 5.64 -9.72
N HIS A 342 -9.49 5.24 -9.07
CA HIS A 342 -9.46 4.36 -7.88
C HIS A 342 -10.39 3.15 -8.00
N GLN A 343 -10.17 2.27 -8.97
CA GLN A 343 -11.01 1.10 -9.27
C GLN A 343 -11.25 0.13 -8.10
N ASN A 344 -10.24 -0.13 -7.26
CA ASN A 344 -10.35 -1.14 -6.18
C ASN A 344 -11.25 -0.73 -5.01
N ILE A 345 -11.37 0.57 -4.75
CA ILE A 345 -12.19 1.11 -3.66
C ILE A 345 -13.66 1.15 -4.09
N PHE A 346 -13.90 1.38 -5.37
CA PHE A 346 -15.20 1.40 -5.98
C PHE A 346 -15.93 0.05 -5.90
N ILE A 347 -15.22 -1.07 -6.02
CA ILE A 347 -15.80 -2.42 -5.94
C ILE A 347 -16.29 -2.73 -4.51
N ARG A 348 -15.54 -2.34 -3.47
CA ARG A 348 -15.92 -2.60 -2.07
C ARG A 348 -17.09 -1.75 -1.60
N THR A 349 -17.15 -0.47 -1.99
CA THR A 349 -18.31 0.38 -1.69
C THR A 349 -19.56 -0.06 -2.43
N ARG A 350 -19.44 -0.59 -3.65
CA ARG A 350 -20.57 -1.21 -4.37
C ARG A 350 -21.17 -2.39 -3.64
N LEU A 351 -20.35 -3.30 -3.12
CA LEU A 351 -20.84 -4.50 -2.46
C LEU A 351 -21.64 -4.17 -1.20
N THR A 352 -21.13 -3.27 -0.36
CA THR A 352 -21.83 -2.83 0.87
C THR A 352 -23.13 -2.09 0.56
N THR A 353 -23.16 -1.29 -0.49
CA THR A 353 -24.36 -0.56 -0.89
C THR A 353 -25.41 -1.49 -1.50
N VAL A 354 -25.00 -2.45 -2.33
CA VAL A 354 -25.91 -3.48 -2.88
C VAL A 354 -26.47 -4.35 -1.76
N LEU A 355 -25.68 -4.79 -0.79
CA LEU A 355 -26.13 -5.57 0.36
C LEU A 355 -27.13 -4.78 1.22
N PHE A 356 -26.91 -3.49 1.41
CA PHE A 356 -27.85 -2.61 2.10
C PHE A 356 -29.21 -2.54 1.39
N PHE A 357 -29.24 -2.32 0.08
CA PHE A 357 -30.48 -2.28 -0.69
C PHE A 357 -31.19 -3.62 -0.76
N LEU A 358 -30.46 -4.72 -0.84
CA LEU A 358 -31.02 -6.07 -0.75
C LEU A 358 -31.66 -6.30 0.63
N ALA A 359 -31.02 -5.92 1.72
CA ALA A 359 -31.55 -6.05 3.07
C ALA A 359 -32.82 -5.21 3.25
N VAL A 360 -32.86 -3.97 2.76
CA VAL A 360 -34.04 -3.11 2.78
C VAL A 360 -35.17 -3.70 1.92
N GLY A 361 -34.86 -4.22 0.74
CA GLY A 361 -35.82 -4.89 -0.15
C GLY A 361 -36.43 -6.14 0.50
N CYS A 362 -35.60 -7.00 1.11
CA CYS A 362 -36.05 -8.18 1.85
C CYS A 362 -36.93 -7.81 3.07
N TYR A 363 -36.54 -6.77 3.81
CA TYR A 363 -37.31 -6.28 4.93
C TYR A 363 -38.71 -5.78 4.52
N LEU A 364 -38.79 -5.00 3.45
CA LEU A 364 -40.07 -4.50 2.92
C LEU A 364 -40.98 -5.62 2.39
N THR A 365 -40.38 -6.64 1.74
CA THR A 365 -41.11 -7.83 1.28
C THR A 365 -41.63 -8.67 2.47
N LEU A 366 -40.81 -8.85 3.49
CA LEU A 366 -41.19 -9.56 4.69
C LEU A 366 -42.37 -8.86 5.43
N LEU A 367 -42.29 -7.54 5.54
CA LEU A 367 -43.38 -6.74 6.11
C LEU A 367 -44.68 -6.85 5.31
N SER A 368 -44.60 -6.92 3.98
CA SER A 368 -45.81 -7.09 3.14
C SER A 368 -46.41 -8.49 3.29
N VAL A 369 -45.59 -9.54 3.39
CA VAL A 369 -46.03 -10.94 3.59
C VAL A 369 -46.62 -11.16 4.99
N LEU A 370 -46.01 -10.60 6.04
CA LEU A 370 -46.51 -10.72 7.43
C LEU A 370 -47.86 -10.01 7.62
N ARG A 371 -48.12 -8.98 6.83
CA ARG A 371 -49.37 -8.25 6.84
C ARG A 371 -50.48 -9.00 6.12
N TRP A 372 -50.18 -9.67 5.02
CA TRP A 372 -51.12 -10.50 4.28
C TRP A 372 -51.70 -11.65 5.15
N LYS A 373 -50.79 -12.28 5.98
CA LYS A 373 -51.21 -13.32 6.94
C LYS A 373 -52.06 -12.82 8.12
N LYS A 374 -52.24 -11.54 8.29
CA LYS A 374 -53.03 -10.96 9.41
C LYS A 374 -54.45 -10.55 9.00
N GLU A 375 -54.71 -10.55 7.69
CA GLU A 375 -55.98 -10.13 7.08
C GLU A 375 -56.84 -11.36 6.59
N ASP A 376 -56.25 -12.59 6.63
CA ASP A 376 -56.95 -13.86 6.59
C ASP A 376 -57.25 -14.36 8.03
#